data_564ff48dac2e45ec5ce6dd7d48863f8b
#
_entry.id   564ff48dac2e45ec5ce6dd7d48863f8b
#
_cell.length_a   1.000
_cell.length_b   1.000
_cell.length_c   1.000
_cell.angle_alpha   90.00
_cell.angle_beta   90.00
_cell.angle_gamma   90.00
#
_symmetry.space_group_name_H-M   'P 1'
#
loop_
_entity.id
_entity.type
_entity.pdbx_description
1 polymer ?
#
loop_
_entity_poly.entity_id
_entity_poly.type
_entity_poly.pdbx_seq_one_letter_code
_entity_poly.pdbx_strand_id
1 'polypeptide(L)'
;MSRNILFISVQTIKDRTGLHNNVDDKLINPEILTAQDMYILPALGTGLYERLQTGIQDQDLTNDEATLLDTYITPCLVYFVMSELPMGLSYQFYNKGMIRKTGEGQENPSASDMIDVADRYKSRAEFYKQRLVKYLKEKSGTNIFPLYNLSLIHI
;
A
#
# COMPACT_ATOMS: atom_id res chain seq x y z
N MET A 1 17.16 0.27 -6.49
CA MET A 1 16.69 1.65 -6.67
C MET A 1 15.16 1.67 -6.75
N SER A 2 14.52 2.44 -5.87
CA SER A 2 13.05 2.52 -5.88
C SER A 2 12.58 3.22 -7.15
N ARG A 3 11.58 2.63 -7.82
CA ARG A 3 10.94 3.24 -8.98
C ARG A 3 9.60 3.81 -8.56
N ASN A 4 9.18 4.89 -9.20
CA ASN A 4 7.87 5.51 -8.91
C ASN A 4 6.73 4.76 -9.63
N ILE A 5 6.78 3.43 -9.63
CA ILE A 5 5.75 2.58 -10.22
C ILE A 5 4.85 2.05 -9.12
N LEU A 6 3.58 2.45 -9.15
CA LEU A 6 2.61 2.08 -8.12
C LEU A 6 1.91 0.77 -8.48
N PHE A 7 1.70 -0.09 -7.47
CA PHE A 7 0.96 -1.34 -7.64
C PHE A 7 -0.56 -1.13 -7.73
N ILE A 8 -1.04 -0.02 -7.17
CA ILE A 8 -2.48 0.33 -7.20
C ILE A 8 -2.62 1.79 -7.58
N SER A 9 -3.80 2.15 -8.08
CA SER A 9 -4.16 3.54 -8.37
C SER A 9 -4.87 4.18 -7.18
N VAL A 10 -4.90 5.53 -7.16
CA VAL A 10 -5.70 6.27 -6.20
C VAL A 10 -7.19 5.87 -6.31
N GLN A 11 -7.68 5.66 -7.52
CA GLN A 11 -9.08 5.27 -7.73
C GLN A 11 -9.39 3.92 -7.09
N THR A 12 -8.46 2.98 -7.10
CA THR A 12 -8.62 1.69 -6.42
C THR A 12 -8.88 1.88 -4.92
N ILE A 13 -8.13 2.79 -4.28
CA ILE A 13 -8.34 3.11 -2.86
C ILE A 13 -9.74 3.70 -2.64
N LYS A 14 -10.13 4.66 -3.47
CA LYS A 14 -11.44 5.31 -3.36
C LYS A 14 -12.60 4.34 -3.58
N ASP A 15 -12.42 3.38 -4.51
CA ASP A 15 -13.45 2.39 -4.81
C ASP A 15 -13.59 1.33 -3.72
N ARG A 16 -12.50 0.98 -3.04
CA ARG A 16 -12.48 -0.09 -2.03
C ARG A 16 -12.70 0.38 -0.61
N THR A 17 -12.66 1.68 -0.37
CA THR A 17 -12.78 2.27 0.97
C THR A 17 -13.82 3.38 0.98
N GLY A 18 -14.06 3.95 2.16
CA GLY A 18 -14.93 5.12 2.28
C GLY A 18 -14.26 6.44 1.93
N LEU A 19 -13.07 6.42 1.35
CA LEU A 19 -12.37 7.65 0.98
C LEU A 19 -13.11 8.38 -0.13
N HIS A 20 -13.44 9.66 0.13
CA HIS A 20 -14.24 10.46 -0.78
C HIS A 20 -13.46 10.80 -2.06
N ASN A 21 -14.16 10.86 -3.19
CA ASN A 21 -13.57 11.19 -4.49
C ASN A 21 -12.95 12.59 -4.55
N ASN A 22 -13.37 13.50 -3.66
CA ASN A 22 -12.85 14.87 -3.61
C ASN A 22 -11.47 14.98 -2.96
N VAL A 23 -10.95 13.92 -2.34
CA VAL A 23 -9.59 13.95 -1.78
C VAL A 23 -8.59 14.02 -2.93
N ASP A 24 -7.67 14.99 -2.86
CA ASP A 24 -6.72 15.27 -3.91
C ASP A 24 -5.71 14.11 -4.07
N ASP A 25 -5.56 13.62 -5.28
CA ASP A 25 -4.63 12.56 -5.62
C ASP A 25 -3.18 12.90 -5.22
N LYS A 26 -2.81 14.18 -5.20
CA LYS A 26 -1.50 14.65 -4.74
C LYS A 26 -1.19 14.27 -3.30
N LEU A 27 -2.21 14.14 -2.47
CA LEU A 27 -2.06 13.77 -1.07
C LEU A 27 -1.97 12.25 -0.90
N ILE A 28 -2.50 11.50 -1.84
CA ILE A 28 -2.63 10.05 -1.75
C ILE A 28 -1.46 9.32 -2.43
N ASN A 29 -1.04 9.76 -3.62
CA ASN A 29 0.01 9.10 -4.40
C ASN A 29 1.31 8.87 -3.61
N PRO A 30 1.86 9.85 -2.88
CA PRO A 30 3.07 9.61 -2.11
C PRO A 30 2.87 8.58 -1.00
N GLU A 31 1.68 8.52 -0.42
CA GLU A 31 1.38 7.54 0.63
C GLU A 31 1.31 6.12 0.08
N ILE A 32 0.85 5.96 -1.17
CA ILE A 32 0.86 4.66 -1.84
C ILE A 32 2.30 4.16 -2.00
N LEU A 33 3.17 4.99 -2.53
CA LEU A 33 4.57 4.60 -2.76
C LEU A 33 5.27 4.27 -1.44
N THR A 34 5.07 5.10 -0.42
CA THR A 34 5.67 4.88 0.90
C THR A 34 5.18 3.57 1.52
N ALA A 35 3.88 3.33 1.52
CA ALA A 35 3.29 2.09 2.06
C ALA A 35 3.78 0.87 1.27
N GLN A 36 3.88 0.99 -0.03
CA GLN A 36 4.38 -0.05 -0.90
C GLN A 36 5.82 -0.44 -0.54
N ASP A 37 6.69 0.56 -0.37
CA ASP A 37 8.09 0.34 0.00
C ASP A 37 8.24 -0.19 1.42
N MET A 38 7.44 0.31 2.36
CA MET A 38 7.56 -0.06 3.79
C MET A 38 6.97 -1.43 4.11
N TYR A 39 5.85 -1.79 3.48
CA TYR A 39 5.07 -2.96 3.89
C TYR A 39 5.05 -4.08 2.86
N ILE A 40 5.05 -3.75 1.57
CA ILE A 40 4.95 -4.75 0.51
C ILE A 40 6.34 -5.27 0.11
N LEU A 41 7.30 -4.37 -0.05
CA LEU A 41 8.66 -4.76 -0.41
C LEU A 41 9.26 -5.83 0.52
N PRO A 42 9.19 -5.66 1.87
CA PRO A 42 9.72 -6.70 2.75
C PRO A 42 9.00 -8.05 2.63
N ALA A 43 7.71 -8.03 2.31
CA ALA A 43 6.92 -9.26 2.16
C ALA A 43 7.28 -10.03 0.88
N LEU A 44 7.56 -9.33 -0.19
CA LEU A 44 7.87 -9.93 -1.50
C LEU A 44 9.35 -10.26 -1.67
N GLY A 45 10.24 -9.49 -1.06
CA GLY A 45 11.65 -9.45 -1.39
C GLY A 45 11.92 -8.59 -2.62
N THR A 46 13.15 -8.10 -2.73
CA THR A 46 13.54 -7.11 -3.75
C THR A 46 13.32 -7.62 -5.18
N GLY A 47 13.70 -8.88 -5.44
CA GLY A 47 13.61 -9.44 -6.80
C GLY A 47 12.18 -9.49 -7.32
N LEU A 48 11.25 -10.05 -6.55
CA LEU A 48 9.86 -10.14 -6.96
C LEU A 48 9.21 -8.75 -7.01
N TYR A 49 9.53 -7.88 -6.06
CA TYR A 49 9.03 -6.50 -6.04
C TYR A 49 9.37 -5.76 -7.34
N GLU A 50 10.66 -5.79 -7.73
CA GLU A 50 11.13 -5.15 -8.96
C GLU A 50 10.55 -5.80 -10.21
N ARG A 51 10.40 -7.13 -10.20
CA ARG A 51 9.76 -7.84 -11.33
C ARG A 51 8.32 -7.35 -11.55
N LEU A 52 7.55 -7.21 -10.47
CA LEU A 52 6.17 -6.73 -10.58
C LEU A 52 6.12 -5.28 -11.08
N GLN A 53 7.03 -4.43 -10.62
CA GLN A 53 7.11 -3.05 -11.13
C GLN A 53 7.43 -3.03 -12.63
N THR A 54 8.40 -3.82 -13.06
CA THR A 54 8.75 -3.93 -14.47
C THR A 54 7.59 -4.50 -15.28
N GLY A 55 6.91 -5.52 -14.75
CA GLY A 55 5.77 -6.12 -15.43
C GLY A 55 4.60 -5.16 -15.62
N ILE A 56 4.38 -4.29 -14.64
CA ILE A 56 3.36 -3.23 -14.76
C ILE A 56 3.77 -2.22 -15.82
N GLN A 57 5.01 -1.78 -15.79
CA GLN A 57 5.53 -0.79 -16.74
C GLN A 57 5.49 -1.32 -18.19
N ASP A 58 5.91 -2.56 -18.40
CA ASP A 58 6.03 -3.18 -19.71
C ASP A 58 4.74 -3.90 -20.14
N GLN A 59 3.75 -3.97 -19.25
CA GLN A 59 2.45 -4.64 -19.49
C GLN A 59 2.66 -6.12 -19.84
N ASP A 60 3.58 -6.79 -19.16
CA ASP A 60 3.92 -8.19 -19.43
C ASP A 60 3.81 -9.11 -18.21
N LEU A 61 2.98 -8.75 -17.22
CA LEU A 61 2.72 -9.63 -16.09
C LEU A 61 2.14 -10.97 -16.55
N THR A 62 2.65 -12.04 -15.95
CA THR A 62 2.02 -13.37 -16.14
C THR A 62 0.66 -13.41 -15.45
N ASN A 63 -0.17 -14.42 -15.78
CA ASN A 63 -1.46 -14.60 -15.12
C ASN A 63 -1.29 -14.79 -13.60
N ASP A 64 -0.28 -15.52 -13.18
CA ASP A 64 0.00 -15.74 -11.75
C ASP A 64 0.46 -14.45 -11.06
N GLU A 65 1.27 -13.64 -11.73
CA GLU A 65 1.69 -12.34 -11.21
C GLU A 65 0.50 -11.37 -11.11
N ALA A 66 -0.39 -11.37 -12.10
CA ALA A 66 -1.60 -10.56 -12.05
C ALA A 66 -2.52 -11.00 -10.90
N THR A 67 -2.66 -12.29 -10.66
CA THR A 67 -3.43 -12.83 -9.53
C THR A 67 -2.81 -12.42 -8.20
N LEU A 68 -1.48 -12.52 -8.08
CA LEU A 68 -0.76 -12.08 -6.88
C LEU A 68 -1.05 -10.61 -6.61
N LEU A 69 -0.94 -9.76 -7.62
CA LEU A 69 -1.15 -8.33 -7.50
C LEU A 69 -2.60 -7.99 -7.13
N ASP A 70 -3.56 -8.51 -7.89
CA ASP A 70 -4.96 -8.10 -7.76
C ASP A 70 -5.65 -8.71 -6.53
N THR A 71 -5.33 -9.97 -6.22
CA THR A 71 -6.04 -10.72 -5.18
C THR A 71 -5.35 -10.61 -3.82
N TYR A 72 -4.03 -10.57 -3.78
CA TYR A 72 -3.27 -10.65 -2.53
C TYR A 72 -2.57 -9.36 -2.14
N ILE A 73 -1.95 -8.65 -3.08
CA ILE A 73 -1.24 -7.40 -2.77
C ILE A 73 -2.22 -6.24 -2.61
N THR A 74 -3.15 -6.08 -3.53
CA THR A 74 -4.04 -4.92 -3.56
C THR A 74 -4.82 -4.73 -2.26
N PRO A 75 -5.53 -5.74 -1.68
CA PRO A 75 -6.23 -5.52 -0.42
C PRO A 75 -5.30 -5.12 0.72
N CYS A 76 -4.15 -5.75 0.79
CA CYS A 76 -3.14 -5.45 1.79
C CYS A 76 -2.66 -4.01 1.69
N LEU A 77 -2.24 -3.60 0.50
CA LEU A 77 -1.70 -2.27 0.25
C LEU A 77 -2.74 -1.18 0.48
N VAL A 78 -3.98 -1.38 0.02
CA VAL A 78 -5.07 -0.43 0.24
C VAL A 78 -5.21 -0.10 1.72
N TYR A 79 -5.23 -1.11 2.59
CA TYR A 79 -5.43 -0.87 4.02
C TYR A 79 -4.20 -0.29 4.70
N PHE A 80 -2.98 -0.63 4.25
CA PHE A 80 -1.78 0.04 4.75
C PHE A 80 -1.78 1.52 4.38
N VAL A 81 -2.16 1.87 3.16
CA VAL A 81 -2.30 3.29 2.76
C VAL A 81 -3.33 3.97 3.66
N MET A 82 -4.49 3.36 3.87
CA MET A 82 -5.53 3.94 4.72
C MET A 82 -5.08 4.12 6.17
N SER A 83 -4.15 3.30 6.65
CA SER A 83 -3.60 3.46 8.00
C SER A 83 -2.71 4.70 8.14
N GLU A 84 -2.11 5.16 7.05
CA GLU A 84 -1.22 6.34 7.04
C GLU A 84 -1.96 7.65 6.73
N LEU A 85 -3.09 7.57 6.00
CA LEU A 85 -3.78 8.75 5.51
C LEU A 85 -4.36 9.67 6.59
N PRO A 86 -4.90 9.19 7.74
CA PRO A 86 -5.48 10.10 8.73
C PRO A 86 -4.53 11.20 9.18
N MET A 87 -3.29 10.85 9.45
CA MET A 87 -2.28 11.84 9.85
C MET A 87 -1.88 12.72 8.67
N GLY A 88 -1.66 12.12 7.48
CA GLY A 88 -1.26 12.85 6.29
C GLY A 88 -2.30 13.85 5.81
N LEU A 89 -3.60 13.55 5.97
CA LEU A 89 -4.68 14.44 5.56
C LEU A 89 -5.00 15.50 6.61
N SER A 90 -4.78 15.20 7.89
CA SER A 90 -5.10 16.13 8.99
C SER A 90 -4.02 17.20 9.19
N TYR A 91 -2.77 16.88 8.90
CA TYR A 91 -1.64 17.80 9.06
C TYR A 91 -0.95 18.01 7.73
N GLN A 92 -0.80 19.26 7.31
CA GLN A 92 -0.17 19.64 6.05
C GLN A 92 0.93 20.67 6.29
N PHE A 93 2.00 20.58 5.48
CA PHE A 93 3.10 21.51 5.53
C PHE A 93 2.87 22.66 4.56
N TYR A 94 3.02 23.89 5.05
CA TYR A 94 2.95 25.13 4.27
C TYR A 94 4.22 25.91 4.50
N ASN A 95 4.40 27.03 3.78
CA ASN A 95 5.55 27.91 3.94
C ASN A 95 5.73 28.42 5.37
N LYS A 96 4.69 28.41 6.18
CA LYS A 96 4.70 28.87 7.59
C LYS A 96 4.89 27.71 8.58
N GLY A 97 5.14 26.49 8.11
CA GLY A 97 5.28 25.29 8.95
C GLY A 97 4.12 24.31 8.79
N MET A 98 3.99 23.40 9.75
CA MET A 98 2.93 22.40 9.74
C MET A 98 1.64 22.97 10.32
N ILE A 99 0.55 22.89 9.56
CA ILE A 99 -0.75 23.41 9.97
C ILE A 99 -1.77 22.29 10.00
N ARG A 100 -2.52 22.19 11.11
CA ARG A 100 -3.67 21.29 11.21
C ARG A 100 -4.84 21.90 10.45
N LYS A 101 -5.40 21.12 9.52
CA LYS A 101 -6.49 21.59 8.67
C LYS A 101 -7.79 21.65 9.47
N THR A 102 -8.45 22.81 9.47
CA THR A 102 -9.77 22.98 10.09
C THR A 102 -10.76 23.44 9.04
N GLY A 103 -11.99 22.90 9.12
CA GLY A 103 -13.10 23.32 8.25
C GLY A 103 -14.15 24.10 9.03
N GLU A 104 -14.83 25.03 8.37
CA GLU A 104 -15.96 25.76 8.97
C GLU A 104 -17.07 24.80 9.36
N GLY A 105 -17.57 24.90 10.61
CA GLY A 105 -18.66 24.05 11.10
C GLY A 105 -18.30 22.59 11.32
N GLN A 106 -17.02 22.23 11.25
CA GLN A 106 -16.55 20.86 11.49
C GLN A 106 -15.44 20.87 12.52
N GLU A 107 -15.51 19.89 13.42
CA GLU A 107 -14.41 19.64 14.35
C GLU A 107 -13.43 18.67 13.74
N ASN A 108 -12.14 18.95 13.87
CA ASN A 108 -11.11 17.98 13.52
C ASN A 108 -11.09 16.86 14.55
N PRO A 109 -10.89 15.60 14.13
CA PRO A 109 -10.70 14.53 15.09
C PRO A 109 -9.47 14.78 15.96
N SER A 110 -9.49 14.32 17.18
CA SER A 110 -8.34 14.37 18.06
C SER A 110 -7.22 13.46 17.55
N ALA A 111 -5.99 13.67 18.03
CA ALA A 111 -4.87 12.77 17.72
C ALA A 111 -5.18 11.34 18.14
N SER A 112 -5.86 11.15 19.28
CA SER A 112 -6.27 9.83 19.76
C SER A 112 -7.27 9.17 18.79
N ASP A 113 -8.23 9.91 18.28
CA ASP A 113 -9.20 9.39 17.31
C ASP A 113 -8.51 8.97 16.01
N MET A 114 -7.54 9.76 15.54
CA MET A 114 -6.78 9.42 14.34
C MET A 114 -5.94 8.16 14.53
N ILE A 115 -5.35 7.98 15.69
CA ILE A 115 -4.60 6.76 16.02
C ILE A 115 -5.53 5.55 16.04
N ASP A 116 -6.71 5.67 16.63
CA ASP A 116 -7.69 4.57 16.68
C ASP A 116 -8.13 4.15 15.28
N VAL A 117 -8.40 5.10 14.40
CA VAL A 117 -8.76 4.82 13.00
C VAL A 117 -7.59 4.17 12.26
N ALA A 118 -6.38 4.72 12.42
CA ALA A 118 -5.18 4.17 11.79
C ALA A 118 -4.92 2.74 12.25
N ASP A 119 -5.04 2.45 13.55
CA ASP A 119 -4.85 1.12 14.11
C ASP A 119 -5.88 0.13 13.57
N ARG A 120 -7.11 0.56 13.38
CA ARG A 120 -8.16 -0.29 12.81
C ARG A 120 -7.83 -0.70 11.38
N TYR A 121 -7.39 0.24 10.54
CA TYR A 121 -6.97 -0.06 9.18
C TYR A 121 -5.69 -0.90 9.16
N LYS A 122 -4.75 -0.62 10.06
CA LYS A 122 -3.52 -1.39 10.18
C LYS A 122 -3.80 -2.85 10.54
N SER A 123 -4.75 -3.11 11.43
CA SER A 123 -5.16 -4.47 11.77
C SER A 123 -5.71 -5.23 10.56
N ARG A 124 -6.52 -4.57 9.74
CA ARG A 124 -7.02 -5.16 8.49
C ARG A 124 -5.88 -5.42 7.51
N ALA A 125 -4.94 -4.47 7.40
CA ALA A 125 -3.78 -4.61 6.54
C ALA A 125 -2.92 -5.80 6.95
N GLU A 126 -2.68 -5.99 8.25
CA GLU A 126 -1.91 -7.11 8.78
C GLU A 126 -2.59 -8.45 8.48
N PHE A 127 -3.91 -8.52 8.57
CA PHE A 127 -4.65 -9.72 8.18
C PHE A 127 -4.38 -10.09 6.72
N TYR A 128 -4.49 -9.13 5.82
CA TYR A 128 -4.26 -9.36 4.39
C TYR A 128 -2.78 -9.60 4.08
N LYS A 129 -1.87 -9.02 4.85
CA LYS A 129 -0.44 -9.29 4.74
C LYS A 129 -0.12 -10.76 5.09
N GLN A 130 -0.71 -11.28 6.16
CA GLN A 130 -0.54 -12.68 6.52
C GLN A 130 -1.06 -13.61 5.41
N ARG A 131 -2.18 -13.26 4.82
CA ARG A 131 -2.75 -13.98 3.68
C ARG A 131 -1.82 -13.97 2.48
N LEU A 132 -1.23 -12.80 2.18
CA LEU A 132 -0.24 -12.62 1.11
C LEU A 132 0.98 -13.51 1.35
N VAL A 133 1.56 -13.44 2.54
CA VAL A 133 2.76 -14.21 2.89
C VAL A 133 2.47 -15.72 2.82
N LYS A 134 1.32 -16.15 3.31
CA LYS A 134 0.92 -17.55 3.23
C LYS A 134 0.83 -18.03 1.78
N TYR A 135 0.22 -17.23 0.91
CA TYR A 135 0.12 -17.55 -0.53
C TYR A 135 1.51 -17.70 -1.16
N LEU A 136 2.42 -16.74 -0.88
CA LEU A 136 3.78 -16.80 -1.41
C LEU A 136 4.52 -18.03 -0.92
N LYS A 137 4.36 -18.39 0.35
CA LYS A 137 5.00 -19.59 0.91
C LYS A 137 4.44 -20.89 0.30
N GLU A 138 3.15 -20.93 0.03
CA GLU A 138 2.53 -22.08 -0.65
C GLU A 138 3.05 -22.24 -2.08
N LYS A 139 3.44 -21.15 -2.73
CA LYS A 139 4.01 -21.17 -4.08
C LYS A 139 5.54 -21.26 -4.10
N SER A 140 6.18 -21.22 -2.93
CA SER A 140 7.65 -21.36 -2.87
C SER A 140 8.07 -22.75 -3.31
N GLY A 141 9.22 -22.84 -3.98
CA GLY A 141 9.70 -24.10 -4.56
C GLY A 141 9.05 -24.46 -5.90
N THR A 142 8.07 -23.70 -6.36
CA THR A 142 7.49 -23.85 -7.70
C THR A 142 8.13 -22.86 -8.66
N ASN A 143 7.85 -22.99 -9.96
CA ASN A 143 8.36 -22.07 -10.98
C ASN A 143 7.48 -20.82 -11.15
N ILE A 144 6.46 -20.66 -10.33
CA ILE A 144 5.49 -19.57 -10.46
C ILE A 144 6.11 -18.22 -10.07
N PHE A 145 6.84 -18.18 -8.95
CA PHE A 145 7.54 -16.98 -8.47
C PHE A 145 9.00 -17.31 -8.17
N PRO A 146 9.84 -17.51 -9.21
CA PRO A 146 11.23 -17.91 -8.99
C PRO A 146 12.07 -16.87 -8.24
N LEU A 147 11.76 -15.57 -8.42
CA LEU A 147 12.48 -14.50 -7.72
C LEU A 147 12.16 -14.46 -6.23
N TYR A 148 10.96 -14.86 -5.84
CA TYR A 148 10.61 -15.04 -4.44
C TYR A 148 11.38 -16.21 -3.81
N ASN A 149 11.47 -17.31 -4.54
CA ASN A 149 12.24 -18.47 -4.10
C ASN A 149 13.72 -18.14 -3.83
N LEU A 150 14.32 -17.30 -4.69
CA LEU A 150 15.68 -16.82 -4.50
C LEU A 150 15.81 -15.96 -3.24
N SER A 151 14.81 -15.13 -2.96
CA SER A 151 14.76 -14.31 -1.75
C SER A 151 14.79 -15.16 -0.49
N LEU A 152 14.09 -16.30 -0.48
CA LEU A 152 14.07 -17.22 0.66
C LEU A 152 15.43 -17.88 0.91
N ILE A 153 16.20 -18.12 -0.14
CA ILE A 153 17.52 -18.75 -0.03
C ILE A 153 18.50 -17.83 0.69
N HIS A 154 18.32 -16.51 0.60
CA HIS A 154 19.22 -15.51 1.15
C HIS A 154 18.81 -14.97 2.53
N ILE A 155 17.77 -15.51 3.12
CA ILE A 155 17.32 -15.10 4.47
C ILE A 155 18.16 -15.77 5.57
#